data_f6365491eeba75672419fa1ab4d6db44
#
_entry.id   f6365491eeba75672419fa1ab4d6db44
#
_cell.length_a   1.000
_cell.length_b   1.000
_cell.length_c   1.000
_cell.angle_alpha   90.00
_cell.angle_beta   90.00
_cell.angle_gamma   90.00
#
_symmetry.space_group_name_H-M   'P 1'
#
loop_
_entity.id
_entity.type
_entity.pdbx_description
1 polymer ?
#
loop_
_entity_poly.entity_id
_entity_poly.type
_entity_poly.pdbx_seq_one_letter_code
_entity_poly.pdbx_strand_id
1 'polypeptide(L)'
;ERVLDGLGVLFPFEVKCYADVDLPVSFVGHPFVSQNYELPVRYLEDGPLLLLPGSRVQPVERILPPFLDAFEALSEDYPNLLAQIPVPDERLRKLVGSIVGRCPCADRVEVVEATEGLSARAALMSSGTMSFACALAGLPGVIAYKAHPITYWIGKCLVKIPHLGMANVLLPENPPYREFLQGAANGRNLSSELAQIIDQPNARTDAIEVSGKLKDILTQEEGRGAVDWLIEAGSLE
;
A
#
# COMPACT_ATOMS: atom_id res chain seq x y z
N GLU A 1 -6.50 21.50 -19.76
CA GLU A 1 -7.25 21.97 -20.92
C GLU A 1 -6.35 22.58 -22.01
N ARG A 2 -5.50 23.55 -21.66
CA ARG A 2 -4.69 24.28 -22.66
C ARG A 2 -3.49 23.52 -23.22
N VAL A 3 -3.13 22.39 -22.66
CA VAL A 3 -1.91 21.64 -22.97
C VAL A 3 -2.14 20.14 -23.09
N LEU A 4 -3.38 19.69 -22.98
CA LEU A 4 -3.76 18.28 -23.06
C LEU A 4 -4.95 18.13 -24.00
N ASP A 5 -4.89 17.14 -24.87
CA ASP A 5 -5.97 16.76 -25.81
C ASP A 5 -6.87 15.69 -25.19
N GLY A 6 -6.39 14.96 -24.18
CA GLY A 6 -7.13 13.98 -23.41
C GLY A 6 -6.36 13.52 -22.18
N LEU A 7 -7.03 12.83 -21.24
CA LEU A 7 -6.46 12.30 -20.01
C LEU A 7 -6.91 10.86 -19.79
N GLY A 8 -5.96 9.92 -19.81
CA GLY A 8 -6.18 8.54 -19.36
C GLY A 8 -5.95 8.43 -17.85
N VAL A 9 -6.95 7.94 -17.11
CA VAL A 9 -6.87 7.76 -15.65
C VAL A 9 -6.83 6.29 -15.27
N LEU A 10 -6.19 5.97 -14.14
CA LEU A 10 -5.95 4.60 -13.69
C LEU A 10 -7.04 4.07 -12.75
N PHE A 11 -7.90 4.95 -12.21
CA PHE A 11 -8.98 4.58 -11.32
C PHE A 11 -10.33 5.09 -11.86
N PRO A 12 -11.40 4.28 -11.83
CA PRO A 12 -12.69 4.66 -12.40
C PRO A 12 -13.29 5.94 -11.78
N PHE A 13 -13.07 6.15 -10.47
CA PHE A 13 -13.60 7.33 -9.78
C PHE A 13 -12.96 8.64 -10.24
N GLU A 14 -11.73 8.59 -10.78
CA GLU A 14 -11.00 9.78 -11.24
C GLU A 14 -11.72 10.46 -12.42
N VAL A 15 -12.42 9.70 -13.26
CA VAL A 15 -13.24 10.30 -14.35
C VAL A 15 -14.21 11.33 -13.82
N LYS A 16 -14.84 11.06 -12.67
CA LYS A 16 -15.78 11.98 -12.02
C LYS A 16 -15.09 13.22 -11.44
N CYS A 17 -13.81 13.12 -11.09
CA CYS A 17 -13.04 14.25 -10.55
C CYS A 17 -12.80 15.34 -11.61
N TYR A 18 -12.95 15.01 -12.88
CA TYR A 18 -12.74 15.93 -14.02
C TYR A 18 -14.04 16.26 -14.76
N ALA A 19 -15.21 15.99 -14.15
CA ALA A 19 -16.51 16.21 -14.80
C ALA A 19 -16.79 17.68 -15.16
N ASP A 20 -16.17 18.62 -14.44
CA ASP A 20 -16.34 20.08 -14.65
C ASP A 20 -15.28 20.67 -15.60
N VAL A 21 -14.46 19.82 -16.25
CA VAL A 21 -13.36 20.23 -17.15
C VAL A 21 -13.73 19.82 -18.56
N ASP A 22 -13.55 20.72 -19.54
CA ASP A 22 -13.76 20.43 -20.96
C ASP A 22 -12.53 19.70 -21.53
N LEU A 23 -12.30 18.50 -21.04
CA LEU A 23 -11.21 17.61 -21.44
C LEU A 23 -11.75 16.18 -21.53
N PRO A 24 -11.52 15.44 -22.63
CA PRO A 24 -11.85 14.02 -22.70
C PRO A 24 -11.07 13.23 -21.65
N VAL A 25 -11.78 12.60 -20.70
CA VAL A 25 -11.17 11.80 -19.63
C VAL A 25 -11.71 10.38 -19.73
N SER A 26 -10.80 9.42 -19.82
CA SER A 26 -11.14 8.00 -19.94
C SER A 26 -10.42 7.16 -18.90
N PHE A 27 -11.12 6.21 -18.30
CA PHE A 27 -10.50 5.16 -17.51
C PHE A 27 -9.84 4.15 -18.46
N VAL A 28 -8.53 3.97 -18.33
CA VAL A 28 -7.72 3.12 -19.23
C VAL A 28 -7.29 1.80 -18.59
N GLY A 29 -7.86 1.46 -17.43
CA GLY A 29 -7.46 0.29 -16.65
C GLY A 29 -6.21 0.55 -15.80
N HIS A 30 -5.98 -0.33 -14.82
CA HIS A 30 -4.81 -0.20 -13.93
C HIS A 30 -3.75 -1.24 -14.30
N PRO A 31 -2.46 -0.87 -14.44
CA PRO A 31 -1.40 -1.79 -14.86
C PRO A 31 -1.25 -3.02 -13.96
N PHE A 32 -1.56 -2.92 -12.66
CA PHE A 32 -1.46 -4.03 -11.70
C PHE A 32 -2.44 -5.18 -11.93
N VAL A 33 -3.46 -4.98 -12.75
CA VAL A 33 -4.41 -6.05 -13.13
C VAL A 33 -4.26 -6.48 -14.58
N SER A 34 -3.26 -5.97 -15.30
CA SER A 34 -2.95 -6.41 -16.65
C SER A 34 -2.48 -7.87 -16.66
N GLN A 35 -2.80 -8.61 -17.73
CA GLN A 35 -2.49 -10.04 -17.85
C GLN A 35 -1.01 -10.39 -17.71
N ASN A 36 -0.11 -9.46 -18.05
CA ASN A 36 1.34 -9.67 -18.05
C ASN A 36 2.04 -9.04 -16.84
N TYR A 37 1.30 -8.52 -15.85
CA TYR A 37 1.89 -7.89 -14.68
C TYR A 37 1.93 -8.85 -13.50
N GLU A 38 3.11 -9.14 -13.01
CA GLU A 38 3.29 -9.89 -11.77
C GLU A 38 3.35 -8.93 -10.58
N LEU A 39 2.48 -9.17 -9.60
CA LEU A 39 2.50 -8.37 -8.38
C LEU A 39 3.81 -8.60 -7.62
N PRO A 40 4.44 -7.54 -7.09
CA PRO A 40 5.74 -7.64 -6.41
C PRO A 40 5.68 -8.38 -5.07
N VAL A 41 4.50 -8.78 -4.63
CA VAL A 41 4.26 -9.45 -3.35
C VAL A 41 3.24 -10.58 -3.51
N ARG A 42 3.44 -11.66 -2.73
CA ARG A 42 2.51 -12.79 -2.63
C ARG A 42 2.33 -13.22 -1.18
N TYR A 43 1.20 -13.82 -0.88
CA TYR A 43 0.95 -14.42 0.41
C TYR A 43 1.75 -15.71 0.59
N LEU A 44 2.32 -15.88 1.79
CA LEU A 44 2.96 -17.09 2.25
C LEU A 44 2.59 -17.28 3.73
N GLU A 45 1.96 -18.41 4.07
CA GLU A 45 1.40 -18.67 5.42
C GLU A 45 2.45 -18.59 6.51
N ASP A 46 3.61 -19.24 6.29
CA ASP A 46 4.76 -19.20 7.21
C ASP A 46 5.78 -18.12 6.82
N GLY A 47 5.35 -17.12 6.05
CA GLY A 47 6.20 -16.03 5.60
C GLY A 47 6.47 -14.99 6.70
N PRO A 48 7.45 -14.11 6.47
CA PRO A 48 7.75 -13.01 7.38
C PRO A 48 6.63 -11.97 7.42
N LEU A 49 6.67 -11.10 8.43
CA LEU A 49 5.94 -9.85 8.43
C LEU A 49 6.64 -8.84 7.52
N LEU A 50 5.93 -8.30 6.54
CA LEU A 50 6.47 -7.28 5.65
C LEU A 50 6.27 -5.90 6.27
N LEU A 51 7.37 -5.18 6.52
CA LEU A 51 7.35 -3.80 7.01
C LEU A 51 7.64 -2.86 5.84
N LEU A 52 6.63 -2.09 5.43
CA LEU A 52 6.67 -1.20 4.26
C LEU A 52 6.58 0.28 4.67
N PRO A 53 7.67 0.87 5.21
CA PRO A 53 7.64 2.25 5.70
C PRO A 53 7.60 3.28 4.56
N GLY A 54 7.76 2.85 3.30
CA GLY A 54 7.77 3.69 2.11
C GLY A 54 9.16 3.86 1.51
N SER A 55 9.24 4.64 0.42
CA SER A 55 10.44 4.82 -0.41
C SER A 55 11.12 6.18 -0.25
N ARG A 56 10.69 7.01 0.70
CA ARG A 56 11.25 8.35 0.92
C ARG A 56 11.80 8.50 2.32
N VAL A 57 12.94 9.17 2.47
CA VAL A 57 13.68 9.33 3.73
C VAL A 57 12.79 9.81 4.87
N GLN A 58 12.14 10.97 4.73
CA GLN A 58 11.35 11.56 5.82
C GLN A 58 10.17 10.71 6.30
N PRO A 59 9.33 10.11 5.44
CA PRO A 59 8.33 9.13 5.87
C PRO A 59 8.95 7.95 6.62
N VAL A 60 10.02 7.36 6.09
CA VAL A 60 10.71 6.22 6.72
C VAL A 60 11.20 6.56 8.13
N GLU A 61 11.88 7.68 8.32
CA GLU A 61 12.36 8.13 9.64
C GLU A 61 11.23 8.27 10.68
N ARG A 62 10.00 8.60 10.24
CA ARG A 62 8.86 8.81 11.14
C ARG A 62 8.07 7.56 11.44
N ILE A 63 7.94 6.66 10.44
CA ILE A 63 7.02 5.53 10.56
C ILE A 63 7.74 4.21 10.90
N LEU A 64 9.01 4.07 10.53
CA LEU A 64 9.75 2.83 10.80
C LEU A 64 9.94 2.54 12.30
N PRO A 65 10.26 3.53 13.18
CA PRO A 65 10.35 3.25 14.60
C PRO A 65 9.09 2.61 15.19
N PRO A 66 7.87 3.16 15.06
CA PRO A 66 6.67 2.47 15.55
C PRO A 66 6.38 1.13 14.87
N PHE A 67 6.87 0.89 13.65
CA PHE A 67 6.76 -0.43 13.02
C PHE A 67 7.65 -1.46 13.72
N LEU A 68 8.87 -1.06 14.07
CA LEU A 68 9.78 -1.92 14.82
C LEU A 68 9.28 -2.15 16.24
N ASP A 69 8.76 -1.12 16.93
CA ASP A 69 8.14 -1.26 18.25
C ASP A 69 6.96 -2.27 18.20
N ALA A 70 6.16 -2.23 17.12
CA ALA A 70 5.06 -3.18 16.93
C ALA A 70 5.57 -4.60 16.68
N PHE A 71 6.59 -4.76 15.86
CA PHE A 71 7.20 -6.06 15.60
C PHE A 71 7.88 -6.64 16.84
N GLU A 72 8.58 -5.83 17.62
CA GLU A 72 9.18 -6.24 18.89
C GLU A 72 8.12 -6.81 19.84
N ALA A 73 7.01 -6.08 20.03
CA ALA A 73 5.91 -6.54 20.89
C ALA A 73 5.28 -7.84 20.37
N LEU A 74 5.08 -7.97 19.05
CA LEU A 74 4.57 -9.20 18.44
C LEU A 74 5.53 -10.38 18.64
N SER A 75 6.80 -10.12 18.62
CA SER A 75 7.82 -11.15 18.69
C SER A 75 7.92 -11.87 20.04
N GLU A 76 7.29 -11.33 21.07
CA GLU A 76 7.11 -12.01 22.37
C GLU A 76 6.12 -13.16 22.26
N ASP A 77 5.01 -12.96 21.54
CA ASP A 77 3.98 -13.99 21.35
C ASP A 77 4.27 -14.91 20.14
N TYR A 78 5.01 -14.42 19.14
CA TYR A 78 5.37 -15.14 17.91
C TYR A 78 6.90 -15.25 17.76
N PRO A 79 7.59 -16.11 18.55
CA PRO A 79 9.06 -16.15 18.63
C PRO A 79 9.74 -16.55 17.30
N ASN A 80 9.03 -17.24 16.41
CA ASN A 80 9.54 -17.64 15.10
C ASN A 80 9.23 -16.64 13.98
N LEU A 81 8.47 -15.58 14.26
CA LEU A 81 8.13 -14.58 13.28
C LEU A 81 9.36 -13.73 12.95
N LEU A 82 9.69 -13.64 11.67
CA LEU A 82 10.71 -12.75 11.13
C LEU A 82 10.04 -11.53 10.48
N ALA A 83 10.78 -10.44 10.33
CA ALA A 83 10.33 -9.29 9.57
C ALA A 83 11.27 -9.00 8.40
N GLN A 84 10.71 -8.51 7.30
CA GLN A 84 11.47 -8.04 6.15
C GLN A 84 11.10 -6.60 5.81
N ILE A 85 12.13 -5.78 5.51
CA ILE A 85 11.99 -4.39 5.08
C ILE A 85 12.60 -4.26 3.69
N PRO A 86 11.80 -4.21 2.62
CA PRO A 86 12.31 -3.97 1.28
C PRO A 86 12.69 -2.50 1.10
N VAL A 87 13.86 -2.26 0.54
CA VAL A 87 14.40 -0.93 0.24
C VAL A 87 14.78 -0.81 -1.23
N PRO A 88 14.46 0.32 -1.89
CA PRO A 88 14.69 0.49 -3.33
C PRO A 88 16.13 0.86 -3.69
N ASP A 89 16.91 1.38 -2.74
CA ASP A 89 18.26 1.88 -2.99
C ASP A 89 19.16 1.81 -1.76
N GLU A 90 20.47 1.99 -1.99
CA GLU A 90 21.51 1.93 -0.97
C GLU A 90 21.41 3.06 0.07
N ARG A 91 20.87 4.22 -0.30
CA ARG A 91 20.68 5.34 0.64
C ARG A 91 19.64 4.98 1.70
N LEU A 92 18.50 4.42 1.28
CA LEU A 92 17.48 3.93 2.20
C LEU A 92 17.94 2.70 2.96
N ARG A 93 18.73 1.82 2.34
CA ARG A 93 19.33 0.66 3.03
C ARG A 93 20.17 1.11 4.23
N LYS A 94 21.04 2.11 4.07
CA LYS A 94 21.85 2.66 5.17
C LYS A 94 21.01 3.30 6.27
N LEU A 95 19.98 4.08 5.89
CA LEU A 95 19.07 4.69 6.85
C LEU A 95 18.31 3.64 7.65
N VAL A 96 17.64 2.71 6.96
CA VAL A 96 16.86 1.63 7.56
C VAL A 96 17.76 0.78 8.45
N GLY A 97 18.93 0.36 7.96
CA GLY A 97 19.90 -0.41 8.74
C GLY A 97 20.34 0.31 10.02
N SER A 98 20.53 1.63 9.96
CA SER A 98 20.88 2.43 11.15
C SER A 98 19.74 2.53 12.18
N ILE A 99 18.48 2.48 11.73
CA ILE A 99 17.31 2.49 12.61
C ILE A 99 17.11 1.10 13.22
N VAL A 100 17.13 0.06 12.38
CA VAL A 100 17.00 -1.36 12.79
C VAL A 100 18.06 -1.74 13.80
N GLY A 101 19.34 -1.35 13.58
CA GLY A 101 20.44 -1.68 14.48
C GLY A 101 20.32 -1.13 15.90
N ARG A 102 19.35 -0.26 16.17
CA ARG A 102 19.03 0.25 17.52
C ARG A 102 17.84 -0.46 18.18
N CYS A 103 17.16 -1.32 17.41
CA CYS A 103 16.00 -2.06 17.90
C CYS A 103 16.47 -3.34 18.61
N PRO A 104 15.89 -3.71 19.77
CA PRO A 104 16.18 -4.99 20.42
C PRO A 104 15.89 -6.21 19.55
N CYS A 105 14.96 -6.08 18.61
CA CYS A 105 14.57 -7.14 17.68
C CYS A 105 15.40 -7.18 16.37
N ALA A 106 16.54 -6.49 16.30
CA ALA A 106 17.34 -6.33 15.08
C ALA A 106 17.79 -7.66 14.44
N ASP A 107 18.05 -8.67 15.23
CA ASP A 107 18.44 -10.02 14.79
C ASP A 107 17.34 -10.79 14.04
N ARG A 108 16.10 -10.32 14.13
CA ARG A 108 14.93 -10.89 13.46
C ARG A 108 14.37 -10.03 12.33
N VAL A 109 15.04 -8.93 12.01
CA VAL A 109 14.65 -7.99 10.96
C VAL A 109 15.68 -8.02 9.84
N GLU A 110 15.25 -8.43 8.66
CA GLU A 110 16.07 -8.44 7.45
C GLU A 110 15.76 -7.25 6.55
N VAL A 111 16.81 -6.52 6.13
CA VAL A 111 16.69 -5.44 5.14
C VAL A 111 17.02 -6.03 3.76
N VAL A 112 16.01 -6.17 2.91
CA VAL A 112 16.10 -6.79 1.58
C VAL A 112 16.04 -5.76 0.46
N GLU A 113 16.40 -6.15 -0.75
CA GLU A 113 16.13 -5.31 -1.93
C GLU A 113 14.64 -5.33 -2.27
N ALA A 114 14.11 -4.20 -2.76
CA ALA A 114 12.76 -4.11 -3.28
C ALA A 114 12.70 -4.77 -4.66
N THR A 115 12.72 -6.10 -4.67
CA THR A 115 12.64 -6.93 -5.87
C THR A 115 11.24 -7.47 -6.07
N GLU A 116 10.97 -7.99 -7.28
CA GLU A 116 9.75 -8.76 -7.54
C GLU A 116 9.76 -10.08 -6.74
N GLY A 117 8.57 -10.50 -6.32
CA GLY A 117 8.40 -11.81 -5.69
C GLY A 117 8.62 -11.86 -4.17
N LEU A 118 8.46 -10.74 -3.45
CA LEU A 118 8.39 -10.74 -1.99
C LEU A 118 7.27 -11.67 -1.50
N SER A 119 7.53 -12.40 -0.43
CA SER A 119 6.55 -13.33 0.17
C SER A 119 6.33 -12.97 1.63
N ALA A 120 5.07 -12.91 2.07
CA ALA A 120 4.76 -12.54 3.44
C ALA A 120 3.46 -13.16 3.96
N ARG A 121 3.36 -13.32 5.27
CA ARG A 121 2.12 -13.71 5.96
C ARG A 121 1.15 -12.53 6.12
N ALA A 122 1.68 -11.38 6.48
CA ALA A 122 0.95 -10.14 6.67
C ALA A 122 1.86 -8.93 6.41
N ALA A 123 1.28 -7.73 6.28
CA ALA A 123 2.05 -6.52 6.07
C ALA A 123 1.64 -5.37 7.00
N LEU A 124 2.64 -4.64 7.49
CA LEU A 124 2.48 -3.34 8.15
C LEU A 124 3.01 -2.27 7.21
N MET A 125 2.13 -1.39 6.74
CA MET A 125 2.38 -0.59 5.56
C MET A 125 2.15 0.90 5.81
N SER A 126 2.97 1.75 5.20
CA SER A 126 2.55 3.12 4.91
C SER A 126 1.62 3.16 3.69
N SER A 127 0.80 4.22 3.58
CA SER A 127 0.00 4.43 2.37
C SER A 127 0.91 4.63 1.15
N GLY A 128 0.60 3.95 0.05
CA GLY A 128 1.36 4.05 -1.20
C GLY A 128 1.11 2.87 -2.15
N THR A 129 1.87 2.84 -3.23
CA THR A 129 1.77 1.84 -4.30
C THR A 129 1.90 0.40 -3.78
N MET A 130 2.85 0.15 -2.86
CA MET A 130 3.06 -1.19 -2.30
C MET A 130 1.88 -1.66 -1.44
N SER A 131 1.22 -0.77 -0.68
CA SER A 131 0.03 -1.16 0.10
C SER A 131 -1.13 -1.56 -0.82
N PHE A 132 -1.22 -0.94 -1.99
CA PHE A 132 -2.20 -1.31 -3.01
C PHE A 132 -1.86 -2.65 -3.67
N ALA A 133 -0.58 -2.89 -3.99
CA ALA A 133 -0.13 -4.19 -4.48
C ALA A 133 -0.40 -5.32 -3.47
N CYS A 134 -0.21 -5.07 -2.17
CA CYS A 134 -0.56 -6.02 -1.11
C CYS A 134 -2.06 -6.36 -1.12
N ALA A 135 -2.95 -5.37 -1.29
CA ALA A 135 -4.39 -5.60 -1.38
C ALA A 135 -4.76 -6.47 -2.59
N LEU A 136 -4.17 -6.17 -3.76
CA LEU A 136 -4.39 -6.95 -4.98
C LEU A 136 -3.80 -8.37 -4.91
N ALA A 137 -2.76 -8.58 -4.12
CA ALA A 137 -2.21 -9.90 -3.82
C ALA A 137 -3.03 -10.67 -2.76
N GLY A 138 -4.05 -10.04 -2.18
CA GLY A 138 -4.82 -10.59 -1.09
C GLY A 138 -3.97 -10.79 0.17
N LEU A 139 -3.03 -9.91 0.45
CA LEU A 139 -2.19 -9.97 1.65
C LEU A 139 -2.89 -9.21 2.78
N PRO A 140 -3.18 -9.87 3.92
CA PRO A 140 -3.73 -9.19 5.09
C PRO A 140 -2.75 -8.15 5.65
N GLY A 141 -3.25 -7.10 6.30
CA GLY A 141 -2.32 -6.13 6.88
C GLY A 141 -2.98 -4.89 7.49
N VAL A 142 -2.12 -3.95 7.85
CA VAL A 142 -2.46 -2.70 8.54
C VAL A 142 -1.80 -1.53 7.84
N ILE A 143 -2.51 -0.43 7.68
CA ILE A 143 -1.94 0.82 7.19
C ILE A 143 -1.67 1.76 8.36
N ALA A 144 -0.48 2.36 8.40
CA ALA A 144 -0.15 3.40 9.34
C ALA A 144 0.53 4.59 8.67
N TYR A 145 0.20 5.80 9.10
CA TYR A 145 0.72 7.01 8.50
C TYR A 145 1.09 8.07 9.54
N LYS A 146 2.29 8.63 9.40
CA LYS A 146 2.78 9.77 10.18
C LYS A 146 3.27 10.87 9.25
N ALA A 147 2.49 11.94 9.13
CA ALA A 147 2.92 13.17 8.45
C ALA A 147 3.60 14.13 9.42
N HIS A 148 4.28 15.13 8.87
CA HIS A 148 4.65 16.29 9.68
C HIS A 148 3.39 16.93 10.26
N PRO A 149 3.36 17.35 11.55
CA PRO A 149 2.14 17.85 12.19
C PRO A 149 1.44 18.97 11.40
N ILE A 150 2.21 19.92 10.87
CA ILE A 150 1.68 21.05 10.06
C ILE A 150 1.02 20.52 8.78
N THR A 151 1.69 19.60 8.05
CA THR A 151 1.16 19.00 6.82
C THR A 151 -0.12 18.21 7.07
N TYR A 152 -0.17 17.48 8.20
CA TYR A 152 -1.37 16.75 8.60
C TYR A 152 -2.54 17.70 8.91
N TRP A 153 -2.28 18.78 9.63
CA TRP A 153 -3.32 19.76 9.99
C TRP A 153 -3.90 20.46 8.75
N ILE A 154 -3.03 20.89 7.84
CA ILE A 154 -3.44 21.48 6.56
C ILE A 154 -4.22 20.46 5.72
N GLY A 155 -3.72 19.22 5.61
CA GLY A 155 -4.40 18.14 4.89
C GLY A 155 -5.79 17.84 5.46
N LYS A 156 -5.93 17.77 6.77
CA LYS A 156 -7.22 17.54 7.44
C LYS A 156 -8.25 18.65 7.18
N CYS A 157 -7.79 19.88 7.00
CA CYS A 157 -8.66 21.02 6.69
C CYS A 157 -9.09 21.06 5.22
N LEU A 158 -8.22 20.63 4.31
CA LEU A 158 -8.42 20.76 2.87
C LEU A 158 -8.98 19.49 2.21
N VAL A 159 -8.67 18.33 2.76
CA VAL A 159 -8.97 17.04 2.13
C VAL A 159 -9.97 16.28 2.98
N LYS A 160 -11.18 16.08 2.44
CA LYS A 160 -12.27 15.31 3.06
C LYS A 160 -12.27 13.85 2.58
N ILE A 161 -11.09 13.26 2.40
CA ILE A 161 -11.01 11.84 2.02
C ILE A 161 -11.04 10.99 3.31
N PRO A 162 -11.98 10.04 3.44
CA PRO A 162 -12.13 9.22 4.65
C PRO A 162 -10.96 8.23 4.84
N HIS A 163 -10.27 7.85 3.77
CA HIS A 163 -9.22 6.84 3.76
C HIS A 163 -7.97 7.33 3.04
N LEU A 164 -6.79 6.85 3.48
CA LEU A 164 -5.49 7.14 2.86
C LEU A 164 -4.99 6.00 1.96
N GLY A 165 -5.35 4.77 2.25
CA GLY A 165 -5.02 3.60 1.44
C GLY A 165 -5.90 3.52 0.20
N MET A 166 -5.31 3.34 -0.99
CA MET A 166 -6.07 3.29 -2.24
C MET A 166 -7.11 2.17 -2.24
N ALA A 167 -6.79 1.00 -1.69
CA ALA A 167 -7.75 -0.10 -1.55
C ALA A 167 -8.97 0.29 -0.71
N ASN A 168 -8.77 1.05 0.38
CA ASN A 168 -9.83 1.55 1.23
C ASN A 168 -10.67 2.64 0.53
N VAL A 169 -10.03 3.48 -0.29
CA VAL A 169 -10.72 4.50 -1.12
C VAL A 169 -11.63 3.85 -2.15
N LEU A 170 -11.22 2.74 -2.75
CA LEU A 170 -12.01 1.98 -3.72
C LEU A 170 -13.15 1.17 -3.10
N LEU A 171 -13.00 0.77 -1.84
CA LEU A 171 -13.97 -0.02 -1.08
C LEU A 171 -14.37 0.69 0.22
N PRO A 172 -14.93 1.91 0.17
CA PRO A 172 -15.15 2.74 1.35
C PRO A 172 -16.18 2.18 2.32
N GLU A 173 -17.14 1.39 1.85
CA GLU A 173 -18.18 0.76 2.69
C GLU A 173 -17.64 -0.42 3.51
N ASN A 174 -16.56 -1.06 3.02
CA ASN A 174 -15.91 -2.17 3.70
C ASN A 174 -14.38 -2.10 3.46
N PRO A 175 -13.70 -1.14 4.09
CA PRO A 175 -12.28 -0.90 3.86
C PRO A 175 -11.44 -2.11 4.31
N PRO A 176 -10.59 -2.66 3.42
CA PRO A 176 -9.83 -3.88 3.72
C PRO A 176 -8.77 -3.73 4.80
N TYR A 177 -8.27 -2.52 5.01
CA TYR A 177 -7.20 -2.28 5.96
C TYR A 177 -7.63 -1.28 7.02
N ARG A 178 -7.41 -1.60 8.27
CA ARG A 178 -7.49 -0.61 9.33
C ARG A 178 -6.37 0.41 9.19
N GLU A 179 -6.71 1.69 9.36
CA GLU A 179 -5.76 2.80 9.23
C GLU A 179 -5.48 3.45 10.58
N PHE A 180 -4.20 3.56 10.92
CA PHE A 180 -3.72 4.24 12.12
C PHE A 180 -2.98 5.51 11.75
N LEU A 181 -3.47 6.66 12.21
CA LEU A 181 -2.94 7.96 11.82
C LEU A 181 -2.26 8.65 13.00
N GLN A 182 -1.12 9.29 12.74
CA GLN A 182 -0.39 10.14 13.70
C GLN A 182 -0.11 9.43 15.04
N GLY A 183 -0.66 9.92 16.15
CA GLY A 183 -0.48 9.34 17.47
C GLY A 183 -1.06 7.94 17.65
N ALA A 184 -2.08 7.58 16.85
CA ALA A 184 -2.62 6.22 16.83
C ALA A 184 -1.68 5.21 16.15
N ALA A 185 -0.79 5.67 15.26
CA ALA A 185 0.25 4.85 14.64
C ALA A 185 1.42 4.63 15.61
N ASN A 186 1.21 3.86 16.65
CA ASN A 186 2.18 3.50 17.70
C ASN A 186 2.31 1.99 17.84
N GLY A 187 3.41 1.53 18.43
CA GLY A 187 3.75 0.11 18.55
C GLY A 187 2.62 -0.74 19.14
N ARG A 188 2.00 -0.28 20.23
CA ARG A 188 0.91 -1.01 20.91
C ARG A 188 -0.32 -1.24 20.02
N ASN A 189 -0.80 -0.18 19.37
CA ASN A 189 -2.00 -0.30 18.53
C ASN A 189 -1.73 -1.16 17.30
N LEU A 190 -0.55 -0.99 16.70
CA LEU A 190 -0.14 -1.74 15.51
C LEU A 190 0.09 -3.22 15.80
N SER A 191 0.77 -3.54 16.92
CA SER A 191 0.95 -4.94 17.33
C SER A 191 -0.35 -5.63 17.67
N SER A 192 -1.24 -4.96 18.40
CA SER A 192 -2.57 -5.51 18.74
C SER A 192 -3.40 -5.84 17.49
N GLU A 193 -3.39 -4.96 16.48
CA GLU A 193 -4.11 -5.20 15.23
C GLU A 193 -3.48 -6.32 14.40
N LEU A 194 -2.15 -6.35 14.31
CA LEU A 194 -1.44 -7.41 13.60
C LEU A 194 -1.64 -8.78 14.26
N ALA A 195 -1.63 -8.85 15.59
CA ALA A 195 -1.93 -10.09 16.32
C ALA A 195 -3.32 -10.61 15.95
N GLN A 196 -4.35 -9.73 15.95
CA GLN A 196 -5.70 -10.11 15.54
C GLN A 196 -5.72 -10.68 14.11
N ILE A 197 -5.01 -10.04 13.17
CA ILE A 197 -4.92 -10.51 11.78
C ILE A 197 -4.23 -11.87 11.68
N ILE A 198 -3.13 -12.04 12.42
CA ILE A 198 -2.34 -13.29 12.42
C ILE A 198 -3.15 -14.46 13.01
N ASP A 199 -3.94 -14.19 14.04
CA ASP A 199 -4.73 -15.21 14.74
C ASP A 199 -6.11 -15.47 14.10
N GLN A 200 -6.55 -14.60 13.19
CA GLN A 200 -7.86 -14.74 12.54
C GLN A 200 -7.81 -15.84 11.48
N PRO A 201 -8.59 -16.95 11.63
CA PRO A 201 -8.54 -18.08 10.70
C PRO A 201 -8.91 -17.72 9.26
N ASN A 202 -9.77 -16.71 9.09
CA ASN A 202 -10.29 -16.30 7.78
C ASN A 202 -9.56 -15.09 7.17
N ALA A 203 -8.55 -14.53 7.84
CA ALA A 203 -7.87 -13.31 7.37
C ALA A 203 -7.40 -13.41 5.91
N ARG A 204 -6.87 -14.58 5.52
CA ARG A 204 -6.45 -14.83 4.13
C ARG A 204 -7.63 -14.92 3.18
N THR A 205 -8.70 -15.60 3.55
CA THR A 205 -9.90 -15.77 2.72
C THR A 205 -10.57 -14.42 2.47
N ASP A 206 -10.72 -13.63 3.53
CA ASP A 206 -11.28 -12.28 3.46
C ASP A 206 -10.43 -11.36 2.56
N ALA A 207 -9.11 -11.46 2.66
CA ALA A 207 -8.19 -10.69 1.83
C ALA A 207 -8.22 -11.12 0.34
N ILE A 208 -8.45 -12.40 0.05
CA ILE A 208 -8.65 -12.89 -1.33
C ILE A 208 -9.95 -12.33 -1.92
N GLU A 209 -11.03 -12.34 -1.15
CA GLU A 209 -12.33 -11.77 -1.59
C GLU A 209 -12.19 -10.29 -1.92
N VAL A 210 -11.50 -9.53 -1.06
CA VAL A 210 -11.17 -8.12 -1.30
C VAL A 210 -10.34 -7.95 -2.58
N SER A 211 -9.31 -8.78 -2.77
CA SER A 211 -8.49 -8.76 -3.99
C SER A 211 -9.33 -8.96 -5.25
N GLY A 212 -10.29 -9.90 -5.22
CA GLY A 212 -11.24 -10.12 -6.32
C GLY A 212 -12.03 -8.86 -6.64
N LYS A 213 -12.70 -8.27 -5.63
CA LYS A 213 -13.47 -7.03 -5.78
C LYS A 213 -12.64 -5.86 -6.35
N LEU A 214 -11.41 -5.71 -5.88
CA LEU A 214 -10.51 -4.66 -6.38
C LEU A 214 -10.12 -4.90 -7.85
N LYS A 215 -9.84 -6.15 -8.23
CA LYS A 215 -9.53 -6.51 -9.61
C LYS A 215 -10.72 -6.24 -10.52
N ASP A 216 -11.93 -6.59 -10.12
CA ASP A 216 -13.16 -6.32 -10.88
C ASP A 216 -13.35 -4.81 -11.12
N ILE A 217 -13.12 -3.97 -10.09
CA ILE A 217 -13.20 -2.50 -10.22
C ILE A 217 -12.17 -1.95 -11.20
N LEU A 218 -10.97 -2.53 -11.23
CA LEU A 218 -9.82 -2.03 -12.00
C LEU A 218 -9.74 -2.59 -13.41
N THR A 219 -10.48 -3.67 -13.70
CA THR A 219 -10.54 -4.27 -15.01
C THR A 219 -11.55 -3.49 -15.86
N GLN A 220 -11.11 -3.04 -17.02
CA GLN A 220 -12.01 -2.41 -17.98
C GLN A 220 -12.77 -3.49 -18.77
N GLU A 221 -14.10 -3.42 -18.77
CA GLU A 221 -14.95 -4.43 -19.42
C GLU A 221 -14.80 -4.50 -20.95
N GLU A 222 -14.24 -3.46 -21.58
CA GLU A 222 -14.20 -3.33 -23.05
C GLU A 222 -12.78 -3.12 -23.61
N GLY A 223 -11.79 -3.87 -23.19
CA GLY A 223 -10.56 -4.10 -23.98
C GLY A 223 -9.72 -2.91 -24.42
N ARG A 224 -10.01 -1.68 -24.00
CA ARG A 224 -9.25 -0.48 -24.34
C ARG A 224 -8.20 -0.21 -23.27
N GLY A 225 -7.09 -0.93 -23.35
CA GLY A 225 -5.94 -0.65 -22.50
C GLY A 225 -5.34 0.73 -22.77
N ALA A 226 -4.45 1.18 -21.90
CA ALA A 226 -3.76 2.48 -22.05
C ALA A 226 -3.06 2.64 -23.42
N VAL A 227 -2.57 1.55 -24.01
CA VAL A 227 -1.93 1.55 -25.33
C VAL A 227 -2.93 1.85 -26.43
N ASP A 228 -4.09 1.18 -26.45
CA ASP A 228 -5.13 1.39 -27.45
C ASP A 228 -5.68 2.81 -27.35
N TRP A 229 -5.89 3.29 -26.13
CA TRP A 229 -6.30 4.67 -25.87
C TRP A 229 -5.30 5.69 -26.39
N LEU A 230 -3.98 5.48 -26.19
CA LEU A 230 -2.92 6.36 -26.71
C LEU A 230 -2.88 6.36 -28.24
N ILE A 231 -3.07 5.21 -28.89
CA ILE A 231 -3.12 5.11 -30.36
C ILE A 231 -4.32 5.88 -30.90
N GLU A 232 -5.51 5.72 -30.30
CA GLU A 232 -6.71 6.45 -30.70
C GLU A 232 -6.56 7.97 -30.49
N ALA A 233 -6.05 8.40 -29.32
CA ALA A 233 -5.82 9.80 -29.01
C ALA A 233 -4.77 10.45 -29.94
N GLY A 234 -3.72 9.72 -30.32
CA GLY A 234 -2.70 10.18 -31.27
C GLY A 234 -3.12 10.13 -32.74
N SER A 235 -4.25 9.52 -33.05
CA SER A 235 -4.78 9.42 -34.45
C SER A 235 -5.80 10.52 -34.77
N LEU A 236 -6.04 11.42 -33.85
CA LEU A 236 -7.00 12.55 -34.00
C LEU A 236 -6.34 13.82 -34.59
N GLU A 237 -5.17 13.71 -35.25
CA GLU A 237 -4.56 14.77 -36.07
C GLU A 237 -5.05 14.76 -37.52
#